data_5b20f9b05eb726d3f7f0da8e007fdc16
#
_entry.id   5b20f9b05eb726d3f7f0da8e007fdc16
#
_cell.length_a   1.000
_cell.length_b   1.000
_cell.length_c   1.000
_cell.angle_alpha   90.00
_cell.angle_beta   90.00
_cell.angle_gamma   90.00
#
_symmetry.space_group_name_H-M   'P 1'
#
loop_
_entity.id
_entity.type
_entity.pdbx_description
1 polymer ?
#
loop_
_entity_poly.entity_id
_entity_poly.type
_entity_poly.pdbx_seq_one_letter_code
_entity_poly.pdbx_strand_id
1 'polypeptide(L)'
;QDYKGKYPNKFVILKNKQNSKLSYSLNHCLKYAKGKYIARMDGDDKSDFERLRKQIEFLKSHREYQLVGTSMRIYDGKQYLGVRKSKEIPNKFDLLYGPCFAHATIMTYKSVYDKLGGYLVSKRTERGQDYDLWFRFFAMGYKGYNMPEPLYIVTEDEACYKRKKFKYRIHTTMTAIHGYRINEFPKRYYIFAFKHIVAGMIPQKILKYMHRGK
;
A
#
# COMPACT_ATOMS: atom_id res chain seq x y z
N GLN A 1 -19.62 14.50 11.69
CA GLN A 1 -20.92 13.84 11.47
C GLN A 1 -20.86 12.44 12.04
N ASP A 2 -21.80 12.07 12.88
CA ASP A 2 -21.89 10.71 13.43
C ASP A 2 -22.53 9.76 12.42
N TYR A 3 -21.72 9.26 11.48
CA TYR A 3 -22.16 8.25 10.51
C TYR A 3 -22.60 6.94 11.16
N LYS A 4 -22.04 6.59 12.33
CA LYS A 4 -22.43 5.37 13.05
C LYS A 4 -23.85 5.49 13.58
N GLY A 5 -24.24 6.64 14.14
CA GLY A 5 -25.61 6.90 14.53
C GLY A 5 -26.60 6.84 13.38
N LYS A 6 -26.21 7.41 12.22
CA LYS A 6 -27.04 7.40 11.01
C LYS A 6 -27.15 6.02 10.34
N TYR A 7 -26.10 5.17 10.45
CA TYR A 7 -26.03 3.86 9.80
C TYR A 7 -25.45 2.80 10.74
N PRO A 8 -26.09 2.44 11.84
CA PRO A 8 -25.53 1.65 12.93
C PRO A 8 -25.03 0.28 12.50
N ASN A 9 -25.67 -0.34 11.52
CA ASN A 9 -25.30 -1.68 11.01
C ASN A 9 -24.21 -1.67 9.93
N LYS A 10 -23.76 -0.49 9.48
CA LYS A 10 -22.75 -0.36 8.41
C LYS A 10 -21.36 -0.07 8.95
N PHE A 11 -21.23 0.35 10.21
CA PHE A 11 -19.96 0.78 10.79
C PHE A 11 -19.57 -0.07 12.00
N VAL A 12 -18.36 -0.61 11.97
CA VAL A 12 -17.71 -1.25 13.11
C VAL A 12 -16.51 -0.38 13.49
N ILE A 13 -16.62 0.30 14.63
CA ILE A 13 -15.52 1.13 15.16
C ILE A 13 -14.69 0.28 16.10
N LEU A 14 -13.39 0.13 15.79
CA LEU A 14 -12.46 -0.62 16.59
C LEU A 14 -11.44 0.32 17.24
N LYS A 15 -11.21 0.15 18.54
CA LYS A 15 -10.22 0.92 19.30
C LYS A 15 -9.14 -0.02 19.82
N ASN A 16 -7.88 0.30 19.56
CA ASN A 16 -6.76 -0.40 20.17
C ASN A 16 -6.56 0.09 21.61
N LYS A 17 -6.15 -0.79 22.52
CA LYS A 17 -5.83 -0.42 23.90
C LYS A 17 -4.70 0.59 24.01
N GLN A 18 -3.76 0.52 23.07
CA GLN A 18 -2.60 1.42 22.97
C GLN A 18 -2.20 1.63 21.50
N ASN A 19 -1.27 2.55 21.23
CA ASN A 19 -0.73 2.74 19.87
C ASN A 19 0.09 1.53 19.43
N SER A 20 -0.53 0.60 18.72
CA SER A 20 0.05 -0.67 18.25
C SER A 20 0.53 -0.62 16.79
N LYS A 21 0.63 0.58 16.20
CA LYS A 21 1.02 0.83 14.80
C LYS A 21 0.03 0.29 13.77
N LEU A 22 0.30 0.60 12.49
CA LEU A 22 -0.65 0.38 11.39
C LEU A 22 -0.92 -1.11 11.12
N SER A 23 0.13 -1.94 11.05
CA SER A 23 -0.02 -3.40 10.77
C SER A 23 -0.97 -4.08 11.76
N TYR A 24 -0.83 -3.78 13.05
CA TYR A 24 -1.71 -4.33 14.09
C TYR A 24 -3.14 -3.86 13.90
N SER A 25 -3.34 -2.55 13.67
CA SER A 25 -4.69 -1.97 13.49
C SER A 25 -5.38 -2.55 12.26
N LEU A 26 -4.66 -2.74 11.16
CA LEU A 26 -5.21 -3.34 9.95
C LEU A 26 -5.58 -4.82 10.18
N ASN A 27 -4.74 -5.60 10.87
CA ASN A 27 -5.07 -6.97 11.25
C ASN A 27 -6.28 -7.02 12.21
N HIS A 28 -6.39 -6.05 13.11
CA HIS A 28 -7.56 -5.93 13.99
C HIS A 28 -8.82 -5.70 13.15
N CYS A 29 -8.79 -4.82 12.14
CA CYS A 29 -9.91 -4.62 11.22
C CYS A 29 -10.23 -5.88 10.40
N LEU A 30 -9.21 -6.60 9.90
CA LEU A 30 -9.40 -7.82 9.11
C LEU A 30 -10.14 -8.91 9.86
N LYS A 31 -9.96 -9.04 11.19
CA LYS A 31 -10.69 -10.00 12.02
C LYS A 31 -12.19 -9.76 12.07
N TYR A 32 -12.62 -8.50 11.94
CA TYR A 32 -14.04 -8.11 11.97
C TYR A 32 -14.64 -7.94 10.57
N ALA A 33 -13.82 -7.94 9.54
CA ALA A 33 -14.28 -7.82 8.17
C ALA A 33 -15.02 -9.10 7.72
N LYS A 34 -16.29 -8.96 7.33
CA LYS A 34 -17.17 -10.04 6.89
C LYS A 34 -17.34 -10.09 5.36
N GLY A 35 -16.93 -9.05 4.66
CA GLY A 35 -17.09 -8.94 3.21
C GLY A 35 -16.20 -9.91 2.43
N LYS A 36 -16.67 -10.36 1.26
CA LYS A 36 -15.88 -11.13 0.29
C LYS A 36 -14.66 -10.36 -0.21
N TYR A 37 -14.83 -9.04 -0.38
CA TYR A 37 -13.80 -8.12 -0.83
C TYR A 37 -13.38 -7.20 0.31
N ILE A 38 -12.09 -6.91 0.40
CA ILE A 38 -11.50 -5.94 1.30
C ILE A 38 -10.97 -4.79 0.47
N ALA A 39 -11.55 -3.61 0.62
CA ALA A 39 -11.04 -2.37 0.06
C ALA A 39 -10.38 -1.53 1.15
N ARG A 40 -9.17 -1.08 0.88
CA ARG A 40 -8.43 -0.24 1.82
C ARG A 40 -8.66 1.24 1.51
N MET A 41 -8.64 2.07 2.55
CA MET A 41 -8.67 3.52 2.47
C MET A 41 -7.97 4.13 3.68
N ASP A 42 -7.25 5.23 3.51
CA ASP A 42 -6.75 6.06 4.62
C ASP A 42 -7.82 7.08 5.04
N GLY A 43 -7.82 7.45 6.33
CA GLY A 43 -8.85 8.31 6.90
C GLY A 43 -8.72 9.79 6.52
N ASP A 44 -7.56 10.21 6.00
CA ASP A 44 -7.24 11.55 5.55
C ASP A 44 -7.34 11.73 4.02
N ASP A 45 -7.71 10.65 3.31
CA ASP A 45 -7.83 10.62 1.86
C ASP A 45 -9.29 10.66 1.40
N LYS A 46 -9.51 10.76 0.07
CA LYS A 46 -10.82 10.70 -0.57
C LYS A 46 -10.87 9.60 -1.62
N SER A 47 -12.03 8.98 -1.75
CA SER A 47 -12.31 7.95 -2.77
C SER A 47 -13.30 8.49 -3.78
N ASP A 48 -13.06 8.19 -5.07
CA ASP A 48 -14.07 8.39 -6.10
C ASP A 48 -15.30 7.52 -5.81
N PHE A 49 -16.51 8.01 -6.12
CA PHE A 49 -17.76 7.29 -5.89
C PHE A 49 -17.82 5.97 -6.66
N GLU A 50 -17.21 5.92 -7.85
CA GLU A 50 -17.22 4.77 -8.72
C GLU A 50 -16.15 3.73 -8.38
N ARG A 51 -15.18 4.07 -7.52
CA ARG A 51 -14.02 3.22 -7.26
C ARG A 51 -14.42 1.79 -6.86
N LEU A 52 -15.25 1.65 -5.85
CA LEU A 52 -15.60 0.33 -5.33
C LEU A 52 -16.38 -0.50 -6.35
N ARG A 53 -17.31 0.14 -7.08
CA ARG A 53 -18.09 -0.53 -8.14
C ARG A 53 -17.16 -1.05 -9.24
N LYS A 54 -16.31 -0.17 -9.80
CA LYS A 54 -15.38 -0.52 -10.88
C LYS A 54 -14.39 -1.62 -10.45
N GLN A 55 -13.84 -1.53 -9.25
CA GLN A 55 -12.92 -2.55 -8.74
C GLN A 55 -13.60 -3.92 -8.54
N ILE A 56 -14.85 -3.95 -8.06
CA ILE A 56 -15.60 -5.21 -7.92
C ILE A 56 -15.91 -5.80 -9.29
N GLU A 57 -16.37 -4.99 -10.24
CA GLU A 57 -16.67 -5.42 -11.62
C GLU A 57 -15.41 -6.00 -12.28
N PHE A 58 -14.26 -5.32 -12.13
CA PHE A 58 -12.99 -5.81 -12.62
C PHE A 58 -12.62 -7.18 -12.04
N LEU A 59 -12.64 -7.34 -10.73
CA LEU A 59 -12.29 -8.62 -10.07
C LEU A 59 -13.29 -9.75 -10.40
N LYS A 60 -14.53 -9.43 -10.77
CA LYS A 60 -15.51 -10.41 -11.23
C LYS A 60 -15.25 -10.88 -12.66
N SER A 61 -14.84 -9.97 -13.55
CA SER A 61 -14.61 -10.26 -14.97
C SER A 61 -13.21 -10.80 -15.26
N HIS A 62 -12.21 -10.50 -14.40
CA HIS A 62 -10.80 -10.89 -14.58
C HIS A 62 -10.35 -11.75 -13.39
N ARG A 63 -10.78 -13.00 -13.39
CA ARG A 63 -10.55 -13.93 -12.25
C ARG A 63 -9.10 -14.36 -12.07
N GLU A 64 -8.26 -14.12 -13.06
CA GLU A 64 -6.81 -14.32 -13.00
C GLU A 64 -6.11 -13.33 -12.07
N TYR A 65 -6.75 -12.19 -11.70
CA TYR A 65 -6.23 -11.22 -10.75
C TYR A 65 -6.87 -11.39 -9.38
N GLN A 66 -6.05 -11.38 -8.34
CA GLN A 66 -6.47 -11.48 -6.94
C GLN A 66 -6.56 -10.12 -6.26
N LEU A 67 -5.98 -9.09 -6.88
CA LEU A 67 -5.92 -7.73 -6.36
C LEU A 67 -6.07 -6.72 -7.49
N VAL A 68 -6.79 -5.63 -7.23
CA VAL A 68 -6.86 -4.47 -8.10
C VAL A 68 -6.58 -3.19 -7.32
N GLY A 69 -5.62 -2.40 -7.80
CA GLY A 69 -5.34 -1.03 -7.37
C GLY A 69 -5.86 -0.01 -8.38
N THR A 70 -5.58 1.25 -8.13
CA THR A 70 -5.87 2.35 -9.07
C THR A 70 -4.72 3.35 -9.09
N SER A 71 -4.63 4.16 -10.14
CA SER A 71 -3.89 5.41 -10.10
C SER A 71 -4.53 6.38 -9.09
N MET A 72 -3.85 7.48 -8.74
CA MET A 72 -4.35 8.42 -7.76
C MET A 72 -4.05 9.87 -8.16
N ARG A 73 -4.94 10.78 -7.76
CA ARG A 73 -4.69 12.23 -7.79
C ARG A 73 -3.99 12.65 -6.51
N ILE A 74 -3.07 13.58 -6.61
CA ILE A 74 -2.34 14.12 -5.46
C ILE A 74 -2.96 15.47 -5.10
N TYR A 75 -3.30 15.65 -3.84
CA TYR A 75 -3.87 16.87 -3.28
C TYR A 75 -3.02 17.34 -2.11
N ASP A 76 -2.59 18.59 -2.10
CA ASP A 76 -1.71 19.15 -1.04
C ASP A 76 -2.48 19.85 0.10
N GLY A 77 -3.81 19.76 0.09
CA GLY A 77 -4.69 20.47 1.01
C GLY A 77 -5.26 21.77 0.42
N LYS A 78 -4.70 22.28 -0.70
CA LYS A 78 -5.12 23.51 -1.39
C LYS A 78 -5.50 23.27 -2.83
N GLN A 79 -4.67 22.53 -3.57
CA GLN A 79 -4.85 22.28 -4.99
C GLN A 79 -4.41 20.88 -5.38
N TYR A 80 -4.85 20.42 -6.55
CA TYR A 80 -4.37 19.19 -7.16
C TYR A 80 -3.00 19.42 -7.80
N LEU A 81 -2.03 18.55 -7.46
CA LEU A 81 -0.66 18.61 -7.98
C LEU A 81 -0.45 17.73 -9.22
N GLY A 82 -1.38 16.82 -9.52
CA GLY A 82 -1.29 15.94 -10.67
C GLY A 82 -1.82 14.53 -10.39
N VAL A 83 -1.50 13.62 -11.29
CA VAL A 83 -1.87 12.20 -11.23
C VAL A 83 -0.62 11.34 -11.09
N ARG A 84 -0.57 10.54 -10.02
CA ARG A 84 0.44 9.48 -9.87
C ARG A 84 -0.09 8.23 -10.56
N LYS A 85 0.45 7.93 -11.74
CA LYS A 85 0.11 6.72 -12.48
C LYS A 85 0.80 5.51 -11.86
N SER A 86 0.10 4.40 -11.82
CA SER A 86 0.63 3.09 -11.44
C SER A 86 0.81 2.24 -12.68
N LYS A 87 1.85 1.37 -12.70
CA LYS A 87 2.01 0.38 -13.78
C LYS A 87 0.82 -0.59 -13.74
N GLU A 88 0.14 -0.78 -14.87
CA GLU A 88 -1.11 -1.53 -14.93
C GLU A 88 -0.93 -2.98 -14.51
N ILE A 89 0.05 -3.69 -15.08
CA ILE A 89 0.34 -5.09 -14.78
C ILE A 89 1.74 -5.19 -14.16
N PRO A 90 1.85 -4.97 -12.83
CA PRO A 90 3.12 -5.13 -12.15
C PRO A 90 3.44 -6.62 -11.94
N ASN A 91 4.73 -6.92 -11.85
CA ASN A 91 5.24 -8.24 -11.51
C ASN A 91 6.23 -8.15 -10.35
N LYS A 92 6.75 -9.30 -9.88
CA LYS A 92 7.67 -9.33 -8.75
C LYS A 92 8.91 -8.45 -8.93
N PHE A 93 9.42 -8.27 -10.16
CA PHE A 93 10.62 -7.46 -10.43
C PHE A 93 10.37 -5.96 -10.26
N ASP A 94 9.13 -5.49 -10.36
CA ASP A 94 8.80 -4.09 -10.06
C ASP A 94 9.08 -3.75 -8.59
N LEU A 95 9.04 -4.75 -7.70
CA LEU A 95 9.38 -4.59 -6.28
C LEU A 95 10.88 -4.27 -6.06
N LEU A 96 11.75 -4.47 -7.04
CA LEU A 96 13.13 -3.97 -6.99
C LEU A 96 13.15 -2.44 -6.85
N TYR A 97 12.15 -1.76 -7.37
CA TYR A 97 12.06 -0.29 -7.38
C TYR A 97 11.17 0.28 -6.27
N GLY A 98 10.38 -0.54 -5.57
CA GLY A 98 9.51 -0.15 -4.46
C GLY A 98 8.16 -0.84 -4.52
N PRO A 99 7.20 -0.46 -3.65
CA PRO A 99 5.83 -0.94 -3.72
C PRO A 99 5.22 -0.65 -5.10
N CYS A 100 4.65 -1.67 -5.72
CA CYS A 100 4.05 -1.58 -7.06
C CYS A 100 2.52 -1.42 -7.05
N PHE A 101 1.91 -1.55 -5.88
CA PHE A 101 0.52 -1.20 -5.64
C PHE A 101 0.45 -0.09 -4.59
N ALA A 102 -0.33 0.95 -4.88
CA ALA A 102 -0.60 2.01 -3.92
C ALA A 102 -1.56 1.48 -2.86
N HIS A 103 -1.05 1.24 -1.66
CA HIS A 103 -1.74 0.51 -0.59
C HIS A 103 -3.14 1.06 -0.25
N ALA A 104 -3.32 2.38 -0.31
CA ALA A 104 -4.59 3.03 -0.03
C ALA A 104 -5.67 2.78 -1.09
N THR A 105 -5.28 2.37 -2.30
CA THR A 105 -6.20 2.25 -3.44
C THR A 105 -6.70 0.82 -3.66
N ILE A 106 -6.10 -0.17 -2.99
CA ILE A 106 -6.33 -1.57 -3.35
C ILE A 106 -7.70 -2.09 -2.93
N MET A 107 -8.19 -3.03 -3.73
CA MET A 107 -9.22 -3.99 -3.37
C MET A 107 -8.72 -5.40 -3.66
N THR A 108 -8.97 -6.33 -2.76
CA THR A 108 -8.59 -7.75 -2.92
C THR A 108 -9.65 -8.65 -2.28
N TYR A 109 -9.62 -9.94 -2.57
CA TYR A 109 -10.44 -10.91 -1.85
C TYR A 109 -9.98 -11.05 -0.41
N LYS A 110 -10.93 -11.19 0.54
CA LYS A 110 -10.59 -11.47 1.95
C LYS A 110 -9.73 -12.73 2.07
N SER A 111 -10.02 -13.75 1.29
CA SER A 111 -9.26 -15.01 1.26
C SER A 111 -7.77 -14.82 0.91
N VAL A 112 -7.40 -13.77 0.19
CA VAL A 112 -5.99 -13.43 -0.07
C VAL A 112 -5.31 -13.00 1.23
N TYR A 113 -5.93 -12.12 2.02
CA TYR A 113 -5.41 -11.75 3.34
C TYR A 113 -5.33 -12.95 4.27
N ASP A 114 -6.35 -13.81 4.27
CA ASP A 114 -6.38 -15.02 5.11
C ASP A 114 -5.20 -15.95 4.78
N LYS A 115 -4.95 -16.21 3.49
CA LYS A 115 -3.83 -17.04 3.02
C LYS A 115 -2.46 -16.41 3.25
N LEU A 116 -2.35 -15.08 3.18
CA LEU A 116 -1.12 -14.34 3.49
C LEU A 116 -0.89 -14.20 5.01
N GLY A 117 -1.85 -14.58 5.87
CA GLY A 117 -1.77 -14.37 7.31
C GLY A 117 -1.87 -12.90 7.73
N GLY A 118 -2.51 -12.05 6.91
CA GLY A 118 -2.63 -10.62 7.15
C GLY A 118 -1.32 -9.85 6.98
N TYR A 119 -1.18 -8.74 7.73
CA TYR A 119 0.02 -7.90 7.75
C TYR A 119 1.02 -8.43 8.78
N LEU A 120 2.30 -8.48 8.42
CA LEU A 120 3.34 -8.84 9.39
C LEU A 120 3.51 -7.73 10.43
N VAL A 121 3.35 -8.08 11.70
CA VAL A 121 3.59 -7.16 12.84
C VAL A 121 4.99 -7.40 13.36
N SER A 122 5.94 -6.58 12.95
CA SER A 122 7.34 -6.66 13.39
C SER A 122 8.03 -5.29 13.31
N LYS A 123 9.21 -5.16 13.95
CA LYS A 123 10.03 -3.94 13.80
C LYS A 123 10.39 -3.65 12.34
N ARG A 124 10.64 -4.68 11.55
CA ARG A 124 10.98 -4.60 10.12
C ARG A 124 9.85 -3.97 9.28
N THR A 125 8.61 -4.20 9.66
CA THR A 125 7.41 -3.75 8.94
C THR A 125 6.68 -2.60 9.65
N GLU A 126 7.29 -1.95 10.64
CA GLU A 126 6.71 -0.76 11.30
C GLU A 126 6.39 0.35 10.29
N ARG A 127 7.20 0.47 9.25
CA ARG A 127 6.96 1.25 8.03
C ARG A 127 7.26 0.35 6.83
N GLY A 128 6.39 0.33 5.82
CA GLY A 128 6.54 -0.56 4.66
C GLY A 128 5.90 -1.93 4.87
N GLN A 129 4.85 -1.99 5.68
CA GLN A 129 4.01 -3.19 5.86
C GLN A 129 3.35 -3.66 4.56
N ASP A 130 3.07 -2.72 3.67
CA ASP A 130 2.59 -2.94 2.31
C ASP A 130 3.66 -3.59 1.43
N TYR A 131 4.91 -3.12 1.53
CA TYR A 131 6.02 -3.66 0.75
C TYR A 131 6.28 -5.14 1.09
N ASP A 132 6.26 -5.50 2.37
CA ASP A 132 6.30 -6.89 2.82
C ASP A 132 5.11 -7.72 2.29
N LEU A 133 3.90 -7.13 2.34
CA LEU A 133 2.68 -7.78 1.85
C LEU A 133 2.78 -8.10 0.36
N TRP A 134 3.32 -7.17 -0.47
CA TRP A 134 3.45 -7.39 -1.91
C TRP A 134 4.49 -8.46 -2.25
N PHE A 135 5.59 -8.57 -1.50
CA PHE A 135 6.52 -9.67 -1.65
C PHE A 135 5.87 -11.01 -1.37
N ARG A 136 5.11 -11.14 -0.28
CA ARG A 136 4.38 -12.38 0.04
C ARG A 136 3.27 -12.66 -0.97
N PHE A 137 2.62 -11.63 -1.48
CA PHE A 137 1.61 -11.73 -2.52
C PHE A 137 2.17 -12.38 -3.80
N PHE A 138 3.27 -11.88 -4.31
CA PHE A 138 3.90 -12.47 -5.50
C PHE A 138 4.54 -13.84 -5.24
N ALA A 139 5.08 -14.08 -4.04
CA ALA A 139 5.61 -15.40 -3.66
C ALA A 139 4.53 -16.50 -3.64
N MET A 140 3.25 -16.13 -3.43
CA MET A 140 2.10 -17.02 -3.57
C MET A 140 1.64 -17.23 -5.03
N GLY A 141 2.35 -16.65 -6.00
CA GLY A 141 1.97 -16.70 -7.42
C GLY A 141 0.77 -15.84 -7.79
N TYR A 142 0.31 -14.95 -6.92
CA TYR A 142 -0.83 -14.07 -7.18
C TYR A 142 -0.50 -13.00 -8.19
N LYS A 143 -1.53 -12.57 -8.93
CA LYS A 143 -1.46 -11.48 -9.92
C LYS A 143 -2.34 -10.32 -9.47
N GLY A 144 -1.86 -9.11 -9.67
CA GLY A 144 -2.62 -7.89 -9.41
C GLY A 144 -2.60 -6.96 -10.62
N TYR A 145 -3.57 -6.08 -10.67
CA TYR A 145 -3.74 -5.08 -11.71
C TYR A 145 -3.91 -3.71 -11.08
N ASN A 146 -3.40 -2.66 -11.72
CA ASN A 146 -3.70 -1.28 -11.35
C ASN A 146 -4.50 -0.63 -12.49
N MET A 147 -5.74 -0.26 -12.20
CA MET A 147 -6.54 0.53 -13.13
C MET A 147 -5.84 1.87 -13.42
N PRO A 148 -5.72 2.27 -14.70
CA PRO A 148 -5.09 3.54 -15.05
C PRO A 148 -5.88 4.76 -14.58
N GLU A 149 -7.18 4.58 -14.32
CA GLU A 149 -8.05 5.64 -13.82
C GLU A 149 -7.65 6.08 -12.40
N PRO A 150 -7.55 7.40 -12.13
CA PRO A 150 -7.21 7.92 -10.81
C PRO A 150 -8.47 8.00 -9.91
N LEU A 151 -8.94 6.84 -9.43
CA LEU A 151 -10.15 6.71 -8.61
C LEU A 151 -9.91 6.98 -7.11
N TYR A 152 -8.77 7.54 -6.77
CA TYR A 152 -8.37 7.85 -5.40
C TYR A 152 -7.67 9.20 -5.33
N ILE A 153 -7.89 9.94 -4.26
CA ILE A 153 -7.25 11.23 -3.99
C ILE A 153 -6.45 11.09 -2.71
N VAL A 154 -5.13 11.11 -2.83
CA VAL A 154 -4.22 11.08 -1.69
C VAL A 154 -3.90 12.50 -1.24
N THR A 155 -3.98 12.73 0.07
CA THR A 155 -3.59 14.01 0.67
C THR A 155 -2.12 13.94 1.09
N GLU A 156 -1.25 14.68 0.41
CA GLU A 156 0.19 14.78 0.72
C GLU A 156 0.56 16.15 1.25
N ASP A 157 0.72 16.27 2.56
CA ASP A 157 1.20 17.48 3.21
C ASP A 157 2.74 17.45 3.45
N GLU A 158 3.30 18.60 3.88
CA GLU A 158 4.74 18.67 4.21
C GLU A 158 5.15 17.76 5.38
N ALA A 159 4.21 17.42 6.29
CA ALA A 159 4.49 16.56 7.43
C ALA A 159 4.78 15.10 6.99
N CYS A 160 4.28 14.68 5.84
CA CYS A 160 4.57 13.36 5.26
C CYS A 160 6.06 13.17 5.00
N TYR A 161 6.79 14.22 4.62
CA TYR A 161 8.24 14.17 4.33
C TYR A 161 9.09 14.14 5.60
N LYS A 162 8.67 14.79 6.70
CA LYS A 162 9.40 14.86 7.97
C LYS A 162 9.46 13.51 8.72
N ARG A 163 8.54 12.58 8.42
CA ARG A 163 8.41 11.28 9.11
C ARG A 163 9.41 10.22 8.63
N LYS A 164 10.27 10.49 7.66
CA LYS A 164 11.23 9.53 7.05
C LYS A 164 12.54 9.44 7.87
N LYS A 165 12.50 8.78 9.05
CA LYS A 165 13.71 8.54 9.88
C LYS A 165 14.62 7.48 9.24
N PHE A 166 15.95 7.64 9.38
CA PHE A 166 16.96 6.73 8.80
C PHE A 166 16.74 5.25 9.20
N LYS A 167 16.36 4.99 10.46
CA LYS A 167 16.07 3.62 10.92
C LYS A 167 15.04 2.88 10.03
N TYR A 168 14.05 3.60 9.46
CA TYR A 168 13.07 2.98 8.57
C TYR A 168 13.65 2.61 7.21
N ARG A 169 14.76 3.24 6.78
CA ARG A 169 15.48 2.84 5.57
C ARG A 169 16.15 1.49 5.77
N ILE A 170 16.76 1.27 6.94
CA ILE A 170 17.33 -0.04 7.30
C ILE A 170 16.22 -1.10 7.32
N HIS A 171 15.08 -0.83 7.95
CA HIS A 171 13.95 -1.76 7.99
C HIS A 171 13.43 -2.09 6.59
N THR A 172 13.33 -1.10 5.69
CA THR A 172 12.91 -1.31 4.30
C THR A 172 13.92 -2.17 3.54
N THR A 173 15.24 -1.95 3.76
CA THR A 173 16.31 -2.78 3.18
C THR A 173 16.17 -4.24 3.64
N MET A 174 15.96 -4.46 4.95
CA MET A 174 15.74 -5.82 5.51
C MET A 174 14.48 -6.47 4.91
N THR A 175 13.42 -5.70 4.72
CA THR A 175 12.19 -6.17 4.09
C THR A 175 12.44 -6.55 2.63
N ALA A 176 13.20 -5.75 1.87
CA ALA A 176 13.56 -6.05 0.49
C ALA A 176 14.41 -7.32 0.39
N ILE A 177 15.47 -7.46 1.23
CA ILE A 177 16.31 -8.67 1.24
C ILE A 177 15.48 -9.92 1.53
N HIS A 178 14.60 -9.87 2.55
CA HIS A 178 13.69 -10.97 2.84
C HIS A 178 12.75 -11.26 1.65
N GLY A 179 12.17 -10.21 1.08
CA GLY A 179 11.28 -10.30 -0.07
C GLY A 179 11.94 -10.92 -1.30
N TYR A 180 13.20 -10.56 -1.58
CA TYR A 180 13.97 -11.14 -2.68
C TYR A 180 14.22 -12.64 -2.46
N ARG A 181 14.51 -13.02 -1.20
CA ARG A 181 14.70 -14.44 -0.85
C ARG A 181 13.45 -15.26 -1.10
N ILE A 182 12.29 -14.85 -0.58
CA ILE A 182 11.03 -15.62 -0.72
C ILE A 182 10.48 -15.65 -2.15
N ASN A 183 10.92 -14.70 -3.01
CA ASN A 183 10.56 -14.68 -4.43
C ASN A 183 11.66 -15.27 -5.33
N GLU A 184 12.70 -15.86 -4.75
CA GLU A 184 13.79 -16.53 -5.46
C GLU A 184 14.49 -15.61 -6.48
N PHE A 185 14.75 -14.36 -6.09
CA PHE A 185 15.49 -13.44 -6.94
C PHE A 185 16.96 -13.88 -7.08
N PRO A 186 17.54 -13.83 -8.30
CA PRO A 186 18.98 -14.02 -8.50
C PRO A 186 19.81 -13.08 -7.60
N LYS A 187 20.94 -13.58 -7.07
CA LYS A 187 21.79 -12.82 -6.10
C LYS A 187 22.21 -11.44 -6.59
N ARG A 188 22.39 -11.25 -7.92
CA ARG A 188 22.73 -9.95 -8.53
C ARG A 188 21.71 -8.84 -8.22
N TYR A 189 20.45 -9.18 -7.95
CA TYR A 189 19.43 -8.19 -7.64
C TYR A 189 19.46 -7.70 -6.18
N TYR A 190 20.17 -8.37 -5.27
CA TYR A 190 20.21 -7.99 -3.85
C TYR A 190 20.84 -6.61 -3.64
N ILE A 191 21.68 -6.13 -4.58
CA ILE A 191 22.22 -4.77 -4.55
C ILE A 191 21.13 -3.70 -4.54
N PHE A 192 19.97 -3.97 -5.19
CA PHE A 192 18.85 -3.03 -5.22
C PHE A 192 18.23 -2.79 -3.84
N ALA A 193 18.39 -3.69 -2.88
CA ALA A 193 17.89 -3.49 -1.51
C ALA A 193 18.59 -2.29 -0.83
N PHE A 194 19.86 -2.08 -1.13
CA PHE A 194 20.68 -1.03 -0.50
C PHE A 194 20.34 0.39 -0.99
N LYS A 195 19.61 0.54 -2.10
CA LYS A 195 19.15 1.86 -2.58
C LYS A 195 18.37 2.64 -1.51
N HIS A 196 17.65 1.93 -0.61
CA HIS A 196 16.91 2.56 0.46
C HIS A 196 17.84 3.24 1.48
N ILE A 197 18.98 2.63 1.78
CA ILE A 197 20.02 3.22 2.63
C ILE A 197 20.65 4.41 1.94
N VAL A 198 21.08 4.24 0.67
CA VAL A 198 21.67 5.33 -0.13
C VAL A 198 20.73 6.52 -0.22
N ALA A 199 19.44 6.29 -0.53
CA ALA A 199 18.43 7.35 -0.54
C ALA A 199 18.22 8.02 0.82
N GLY A 200 18.56 7.34 1.93
CA GLY A 200 18.54 7.90 3.27
C GLY A 200 19.69 8.85 3.58
N MET A 201 20.79 8.76 2.82
CA MET A 201 21.98 9.62 2.95
C MET A 201 21.87 10.91 2.13
N ILE A 202 20.92 10.96 1.17
CA ILE A 202 20.69 12.15 0.34
C ILE A 202 19.90 13.20 1.13
N PRO A 203 20.36 14.47 1.19
CA PRO A 203 19.64 15.57 1.83
C PRO A 203 18.20 15.71 1.31
N GLN A 204 17.25 15.96 2.21
CA GLN A 204 15.82 16.03 1.85
C GLN A 204 15.51 17.10 0.80
N LYS A 205 16.29 18.20 0.75
CA LYS A 205 16.14 19.26 -0.27
C LYS A 205 16.35 18.71 -1.68
N ILE A 206 17.37 17.88 -1.88
CA ILE A 206 17.69 17.27 -3.18
C ILE A 206 16.60 16.25 -3.56
N LEU A 207 16.14 15.42 -2.62
CA LEU A 207 15.06 14.45 -2.86
C LEU A 207 13.75 15.14 -3.26
N LYS A 208 13.41 16.28 -2.64
CA LYS A 208 12.24 17.08 -3.04
C LYS A 208 12.35 17.57 -4.49
N TYR A 209 13.54 18.06 -4.90
CA TYR A 209 13.77 18.52 -6.26
C TYR A 209 13.61 17.38 -7.30
N MET A 210 14.17 16.21 -7.01
CA MET A 210 14.08 15.02 -7.90
C MET A 210 12.62 14.50 -8.02
N HIS A 211 11.77 14.70 -7.04
CA HIS A 211 10.36 14.27 -7.09
C HIS A 211 9.41 15.30 -7.72
N ARG A 212 9.80 16.57 -7.82
CA ARG A 212 9.02 17.63 -8.49
C ARG A 212 9.19 17.63 -10.02
N GLY A 213 10.19 16.96 -10.54
CA GLY A 213 10.50 16.87 -11.99
C GLY A 213 9.93 15.63 -12.68
N LYS A 214 9.00 14.92 -12.04
CA LYS A 214 8.32 13.74 -12.63
C LYS A 214 6.79 13.98 -12.62
#